data_6627fad69132ac9073a7ab3737bb21f4
#
_entry.id   6627fad69132ac9073a7ab3737bb21f4
#
_cell.length_a   1.000
_cell.length_b   1.000
_cell.length_c   1.000
_cell.angle_alpha   90.00
_cell.angle_beta   90.00
_cell.angle_gamma   90.00
#
_symmetry.space_group_name_H-M   'P 1'
#
loop_
_entity.id
_entity.type
_entity.pdbx_description
1 polymer ?
#
loop_
_entity_poly.entity_id
_entity_poly.type
_entity_poly.pdbx_seq_one_letter_code
_entity_poly.pdbx_strand_id
1 'polypeptide(L)'
;MYALGLLLLFVLELAVLVVGGWWGWTLDAAVPVRLAAAVGVPLLLAALWGVLGSPKATVPLRPVAKHAFQATWFVAGGVLLALLDRPVAGAALVVLWAVTVTLLRRAGRPA
;
A
#
# COMPACT_ATOMS: atom_id res chain seq x y z
N MET A 1 -7.89 -17.23 11.93
CA MET A 1 -8.57 -16.35 10.94
C MET A 1 -8.13 -14.91 11.04
N TYR A 2 -8.19 -14.32 12.25
CA TYR A 2 -7.74 -12.93 12.44
C TYR A 2 -6.27 -12.73 12.03
N ALA A 3 -5.38 -13.62 12.45
CA ALA A 3 -3.96 -13.55 12.11
C ALA A 3 -3.72 -13.63 10.60
N LEU A 4 -4.49 -14.47 9.89
CA LEU A 4 -4.41 -14.57 8.43
C LEU A 4 -4.88 -13.28 7.74
N GLY A 5 -5.94 -12.65 8.26
CA GLY A 5 -6.41 -11.38 7.74
C GLY A 5 -5.38 -10.27 7.90
N LEU A 6 -4.74 -10.18 9.06
CA LEU A 6 -3.68 -9.20 9.31
C LEU A 6 -2.45 -9.48 8.45
N LEU A 7 -2.08 -10.74 8.27
CA LEU A 7 -0.97 -11.11 7.39
C LEU A 7 -1.26 -10.73 5.95
N LEU A 8 -2.47 -11.02 5.46
CA LEU A 8 -2.86 -10.63 4.11
C LEU A 8 -2.81 -9.12 3.94
N LEU A 9 -3.32 -8.36 4.91
CA LEU A 9 -3.29 -6.91 4.87
C LEU A 9 -1.85 -6.39 4.81
N PHE A 10 -0.96 -6.96 5.62
CA PHE A 10 0.47 -6.63 5.62
C PHE A 10 1.12 -6.90 4.25
N VAL A 11 0.85 -8.07 3.67
CA VAL A 11 1.37 -8.45 2.35
C VAL A 11 0.87 -7.48 1.28
N LEU A 12 -0.41 -7.11 1.32
CA LEU A 12 -0.98 -6.14 0.39
C LEU A 12 -0.33 -4.77 0.53
N GLU A 13 -0.05 -4.34 1.76
CA GLU A 13 0.66 -3.08 2.02
C GLU A 13 2.07 -3.10 1.43
N LEU A 14 2.79 -4.20 1.58
CA LEU A 14 4.13 -4.36 0.99
C LEU A 14 4.06 -4.41 -0.55
N ALA A 15 2.99 -4.95 -1.12
CA ALA A 15 2.80 -4.99 -2.56
C ALA A 15 2.80 -3.57 -3.15
N VAL A 16 2.26 -2.59 -2.45
CA VAL A 16 2.26 -1.19 -2.88
C VAL A 16 3.69 -0.66 -3.00
N LEU A 17 4.59 -1.07 -2.10
CA LEU A 17 6.02 -0.69 -2.18
C LEU A 17 6.65 -1.21 -3.47
N VAL A 18 6.40 -2.47 -3.80
CA VAL A 18 6.91 -3.09 -5.03
C VAL A 18 6.37 -2.38 -6.26
N VAL A 19 5.07 -2.09 -6.25
CA VAL A 19 4.43 -1.36 -7.35
C VAL A 19 5.04 0.03 -7.52
N GLY A 20 5.30 0.72 -6.41
CA GLY A 20 5.94 2.03 -6.43
C GLY A 20 7.33 2.01 -7.07
N GLY A 21 8.14 0.99 -6.72
CA GLY A 21 9.45 0.80 -7.32
C GLY A 21 9.35 0.49 -8.82
N TRP A 22 8.44 -0.39 -9.19
CA TRP A 22 8.19 -0.72 -10.59
C TRP A 22 7.79 0.52 -11.38
N TRP A 23 6.84 1.30 -10.87
CA TRP A 23 6.42 2.54 -11.51
C TRP A 23 7.61 3.50 -11.71
N GLY A 24 8.44 3.68 -10.68
CA GLY A 24 9.61 4.55 -10.76
C GLY A 24 10.58 4.13 -11.86
N TRP A 25 10.76 2.83 -12.06
CA TRP A 25 11.61 2.30 -13.12
C TRP A 25 11.04 2.56 -14.52
N THR A 26 9.72 2.73 -14.66
CA THR A 26 9.08 2.95 -15.95
C THR A 26 9.04 4.40 -16.40
N LEU A 27 9.58 5.33 -15.61
CA LEU A 27 9.59 6.75 -15.96
C LEU A 27 10.34 6.99 -17.27
N ASP A 28 9.84 7.91 -18.07
CA ASP A 28 10.48 8.34 -19.32
C ASP A 28 11.62 9.33 -18.97
N ALA A 29 12.73 8.79 -18.53
CA ALA A 29 13.85 9.56 -18.03
C ALA A 29 15.15 8.76 -18.20
N ALA A 30 16.30 9.41 -17.99
CA ALA A 30 17.59 8.77 -18.03
C ALA A 30 17.70 7.68 -16.94
N VAL A 31 18.55 6.67 -17.19
CA VAL A 31 18.69 5.53 -16.27
C VAL A 31 19.01 5.95 -14.83
N PRO A 32 19.90 6.93 -14.54
CA PRO A 32 20.13 7.35 -13.16
C PRO A 32 18.86 7.86 -12.46
N VAL A 33 18.00 8.59 -13.16
CA VAL A 33 16.74 9.08 -12.61
C VAL A 33 15.76 7.93 -12.36
N ARG A 34 15.69 6.97 -13.30
CA ARG A 34 14.85 5.78 -13.16
C ARG A 34 15.28 4.93 -11.97
N LEU A 35 16.59 4.73 -11.79
CA LEU A 35 17.13 4.01 -10.64
C LEU A 35 16.81 4.73 -9.33
N ALA A 36 17.00 6.05 -9.30
CA ALA A 36 16.69 6.84 -8.11
C ALA A 36 15.21 6.74 -7.74
N ALA A 37 14.31 6.76 -8.73
CA ALA A 37 12.87 6.61 -8.49
C ALA A 37 12.52 5.18 -8.08
N ALA A 38 13.10 4.17 -8.73
CA ALA A 38 12.83 2.76 -8.44
C ALA A 38 13.22 2.37 -7.00
N VAL A 39 14.23 3.02 -6.43
CA VAL A 39 14.67 2.81 -5.06
C VAL A 39 14.03 3.83 -4.12
N GLY A 40 13.99 5.10 -4.52
CA GLY A 40 13.52 6.20 -3.68
C GLY A 40 12.03 6.14 -3.38
N VAL A 41 11.20 5.81 -4.36
CA VAL A 41 9.75 5.73 -4.16
C VAL A 41 9.38 4.68 -3.11
N PRO A 42 9.83 3.40 -3.23
CA PRO A 42 9.51 2.42 -2.19
C PRO A 42 10.12 2.77 -0.83
N LEU A 43 11.31 3.38 -0.77
CA LEU A 43 11.90 3.80 0.50
C LEU A 43 11.06 4.88 1.16
N LEU A 44 10.59 5.86 0.40
CA LEU A 44 9.73 6.92 0.92
C LEU A 44 8.40 6.34 1.42
N LEU A 45 7.80 5.45 0.64
CA LEU A 45 6.55 4.77 1.03
C LEU A 45 6.77 3.93 2.28
N ALA A 46 7.88 3.18 2.36
CA ALA A 46 8.20 2.37 3.53
C ALA A 46 8.40 3.23 4.78
N ALA A 47 9.03 4.40 4.65
CA ALA A 47 9.22 5.32 5.77
C ALA A 47 7.86 5.85 6.26
N LEU A 48 6.98 6.26 5.34
CA LEU A 48 5.63 6.72 5.70
C LEU A 48 4.83 5.61 6.39
N TRP A 49 4.87 4.40 5.84
CA TRP A 49 4.18 3.25 6.41
C TRP A 49 4.72 2.91 7.80
N GLY A 50 6.04 2.88 7.96
CA GLY A 50 6.68 2.57 9.23
C GLY A 50 6.34 3.58 10.32
N VAL A 51 6.23 4.87 9.96
CA VAL A 51 5.94 5.94 10.92
C VAL A 51 4.45 6.01 11.26
N LEU A 52 3.57 5.81 10.27
CA LEU A 52 2.14 6.11 10.42
C LEU A 52 1.23 4.87 10.38
N GLY A 53 1.58 3.87 9.58
CA GLY A 53 0.66 2.78 9.26
C GLY A 53 1.02 1.41 9.82
N SER A 54 2.24 1.20 10.30
CA SER A 54 2.67 -0.11 10.78
C SER A 54 2.09 -0.44 12.15
N PRO A 55 2.05 -1.72 12.53
CA PRO A 55 1.64 -2.09 13.88
C PRO A 55 2.50 -1.47 14.98
N LYS A 56 3.76 -1.11 14.65
CA LYS A 56 4.69 -0.44 15.56
C LYS A 56 4.96 1.00 15.15
N ALA A 57 3.92 1.69 14.65
CA ALA A 57 4.06 3.05 14.15
C ALA A 57 4.58 3.99 15.24
N THR A 58 5.56 4.82 14.88
CA THR A 58 6.11 5.84 15.77
C THR A 58 5.08 6.89 16.14
N VAL A 59 4.19 7.22 15.19
CA VAL A 59 3.07 8.14 15.39
C VAL A 59 1.78 7.36 15.20
N PRO A 60 1.17 6.85 16.28
CA PRO A 60 -0.06 6.08 16.16
C PRO A 60 -1.21 6.98 15.72
N LEU A 61 -1.94 6.55 14.69
CA LEU A 61 -3.10 7.27 14.17
C LEU A 61 -4.37 6.83 14.89
N ARG A 62 -5.31 7.76 15.04
CA ARG A 62 -6.67 7.43 15.48
C ARG A 62 -7.31 6.49 14.44
N PRO A 63 -8.32 5.66 14.84
CA PRO A 63 -8.94 4.70 13.91
C PRO A 63 -9.41 5.32 12.60
N VAL A 64 -10.04 6.49 12.62
CA VAL A 64 -10.50 7.17 11.41
C VAL A 64 -9.33 7.58 10.53
N ALA A 65 -8.29 8.18 11.13
CA ALA A 65 -7.11 8.62 10.40
C ALA A 65 -6.34 7.42 9.85
N LYS A 66 -6.28 6.32 10.60
CA LYS A 66 -5.63 5.08 10.15
C LYS A 66 -6.33 4.51 8.93
N HIS A 67 -7.66 4.47 8.93
CA HIS A 67 -8.42 3.99 7.78
C HIS A 67 -8.25 4.91 6.57
N ALA A 68 -8.23 6.22 6.80
CA ALA A 68 -7.96 7.19 5.73
C ALA A 68 -6.56 7.01 5.14
N PHE A 69 -5.56 6.77 5.98
CA PHE A 69 -4.20 6.47 5.53
C PHE A 69 -4.16 5.20 4.69
N GLN A 70 -4.80 4.12 5.17
CA GLN A 70 -4.87 2.86 4.42
C GLN A 70 -5.59 3.04 3.08
N ALA A 71 -6.71 3.75 3.06
CA ALA A 71 -7.46 4.00 1.83
C ALA A 71 -6.59 4.75 0.82
N THR A 72 -5.91 5.80 1.26
CA THR A 72 -4.99 6.57 0.42
C THR A 72 -3.86 5.69 -0.10
N TRP A 73 -3.28 4.85 0.77
CA TRP A 73 -2.20 3.94 0.42
C TRP A 73 -2.61 2.98 -0.70
N PHE A 74 -3.74 2.32 -0.54
CA PHE A 74 -4.20 1.32 -1.51
C PHE A 74 -4.75 1.96 -2.79
N VAL A 75 -5.40 3.10 -2.71
CA VAL A 75 -5.82 3.85 -3.89
C VAL A 75 -4.60 4.32 -4.68
N ALA A 76 -3.58 4.82 -4.00
CA ALA A 76 -2.32 5.19 -4.65
C ALA A 76 -1.68 4.00 -5.36
N GLY A 77 -1.64 2.83 -4.72
CA GLY A 77 -1.14 1.60 -5.34
C GLY A 77 -1.96 1.21 -6.56
N GLY A 78 -3.28 1.31 -6.46
CA GLY A 78 -4.18 1.03 -7.59
C GLY A 78 -3.95 1.99 -8.77
N VAL A 79 -3.77 3.28 -8.48
CA VAL A 79 -3.47 4.29 -9.51
C VAL A 79 -2.13 3.99 -10.18
N LEU A 80 -1.09 3.66 -9.40
CA LEU A 80 0.22 3.31 -9.95
C LEU A 80 0.13 2.09 -10.86
N LEU A 81 -0.64 1.08 -10.49
CA LEU A 81 -0.87 -0.09 -11.35
C LEU A 81 -1.61 0.29 -12.64
N ALA A 82 -2.58 1.18 -12.56
CA ALA A 82 -3.27 1.67 -13.75
C ALA A 82 -2.31 2.43 -14.68
N LEU A 83 -1.39 3.22 -14.11
CA LEU A 83 -0.35 3.91 -14.87
C LEU A 83 0.65 2.93 -15.51
N LEU A 84 0.78 1.72 -14.96
CA LEU A 84 1.59 0.63 -15.50
C LEU A 84 0.83 -0.24 -16.51
N ASP A 85 -0.31 0.24 -16.99
CA ASP A 85 -1.21 -0.50 -17.89
C ASP A 85 -1.76 -1.78 -17.26
N ARG A 86 -1.98 -1.76 -15.94
CA ARG A 86 -2.52 -2.89 -15.17
C ARG A 86 -3.76 -2.45 -14.37
N PRO A 87 -4.77 -1.87 -15.02
CA PRO A 87 -5.94 -1.34 -14.28
C PRO A 87 -6.73 -2.41 -13.54
N VAL A 88 -6.79 -3.63 -14.08
CA VAL A 88 -7.48 -4.75 -13.41
C VAL A 88 -6.73 -5.14 -12.14
N ALA A 89 -5.42 -5.22 -12.20
CA ALA A 89 -4.60 -5.51 -11.02
C ALA A 89 -4.74 -4.40 -9.97
N GLY A 90 -4.80 -3.14 -10.39
CA GLY A 90 -5.03 -2.01 -9.50
C GLY A 90 -6.39 -2.08 -8.81
N ALA A 91 -7.43 -2.37 -9.58
CA ALA A 91 -8.77 -2.55 -9.02
C ALA A 91 -8.81 -3.74 -8.06
N ALA A 92 -8.15 -4.85 -8.41
CA ALA A 92 -8.08 -6.03 -7.56
C ALA A 92 -7.39 -5.72 -6.24
N LEU A 93 -6.32 -4.95 -6.24
CA LEU A 93 -5.61 -4.54 -5.02
C LEU A 93 -6.54 -3.78 -4.07
N VAL A 94 -7.26 -2.79 -4.59
CA VAL A 94 -8.18 -1.98 -3.79
C VAL A 94 -9.34 -2.83 -3.27
N VAL A 95 -9.91 -3.69 -4.11
CA VAL A 95 -11.02 -4.57 -3.72
C VAL A 95 -10.57 -5.57 -2.65
N LEU A 96 -9.38 -6.17 -2.80
CA LEU A 96 -8.85 -7.10 -1.80
C LEU A 96 -8.65 -6.41 -0.45
N TRP A 97 -8.13 -5.20 -0.45
CA TRP A 97 -8.02 -4.42 0.78
C TRP A 97 -9.39 -4.18 1.39
N ALA A 98 -10.34 -3.69 0.61
CA ALA A 98 -11.68 -3.37 1.10
C ALA A 98 -12.38 -4.60 1.67
N VAL A 99 -12.29 -5.74 1.00
CA VAL A 99 -12.87 -7.00 1.46
C VAL A 99 -12.20 -7.46 2.75
N THR A 100 -10.88 -7.44 2.82
CA THR A 100 -10.13 -7.86 4.01
C THR A 100 -10.49 -7.01 5.23
N VAL A 101 -10.50 -5.69 5.07
CA VAL A 101 -10.85 -4.78 6.16
C VAL A 101 -12.30 -4.98 6.59
N THR A 102 -13.22 -5.14 5.64
CA THR A 102 -14.64 -5.37 5.95
C THR A 102 -14.84 -6.65 6.74
N LEU A 103 -14.19 -7.74 6.33
CA LEU A 103 -14.28 -9.01 7.03
C LEU A 103 -13.71 -8.93 8.44
N LEU A 104 -12.57 -8.27 8.62
CA LEU A 104 -11.99 -8.07 9.94
C LEU A 104 -12.91 -7.25 10.85
N ARG A 105 -13.53 -6.19 10.32
CA ARG A 105 -14.44 -5.35 11.08
C ARG A 105 -15.71 -6.10 11.46
N ARG A 106 -16.25 -6.91 10.56
CA ARG A 106 -17.44 -7.75 10.85
C ARG A 106 -17.16 -8.78 11.94
N ALA A 107 -15.92 -9.26 12.01
CA ALA A 107 -15.49 -10.19 13.07
C ALA A 107 -15.23 -9.46 14.40
N GLY A 108 -15.43 -8.15 14.48
CA GLY A 108 -15.14 -7.36 15.68
C GLY A 108 -13.65 -7.14 15.90
N ARG A 109 -12.84 -7.28 14.86
CA ARG A 109 -11.38 -7.19 14.94
C ARG A 109 -10.89 -5.87 14.36
N PRO A 110 -9.87 -5.23 14.98
CA PRO A 110 -9.25 -4.06 14.37
C PRO A 110 -8.42 -4.47 13.15
N ALA A 111 -8.42 -3.62 12.14
CA ALA A 111 -7.64 -3.86 10.93
C ALA A 111 -6.31 -3.06 10.97
#